data_e60bfe105a8c9d8756db7a6f2b68ab80
#
_entry.id   e60bfe105a8c9d8756db7a6f2b68ab80
#
_cell.length_a   1.000
_cell.length_b   1.000
_cell.length_c   1.000
_cell.angle_alpha   90.00
_cell.angle_beta   90.00
_cell.angle_gamma   90.00
#
_symmetry.space_group_name_H-M   'P 1'
#
loop_
_entity.id
_entity.type
_entity.pdbx_description
1 polymer ?
#
loop_
_entity_poly.entity_id
_entity_poly.type
_entity_poly.pdbx_seq_one_letter_code
_entity_poly.pdbx_strand_id
1 'polypeptide(L)'
;MIKALILDYGNVISLTDIKAIDAQLAEATGIPVAAFENLYSTHRSDFDRGLISGEEMYRRLLHNNGYEKAAQDNGLLKKMVDIDLAAWRTVNDEVCNWALDVQRQGFKLGILSNMPYQFLDRYEKEIPPFVAADYACFSCRLHLIKPEPEIYRNCLAGLGICADEAVFFDDLERNIAAAQKLGFHAFIWKELKQAQKDWLSCL
;
A
#
# COMPACT_ATOMS: atom_id res chain seq x y z
N MET A 1 -8.11 22.69 -12.75
CA MET A 1 -7.05 23.19 -11.80
C MET A 1 -6.85 22.13 -10.74
N ILE A 2 -5.63 21.72 -10.51
CA ILE A 2 -5.30 20.67 -9.53
C ILE A 2 -5.65 21.12 -8.11
N LYS A 3 -6.20 20.22 -7.32
CA LYS A 3 -6.61 20.41 -5.93
C LYS A 3 -6.00 19.43 -4.94
N ALA A 4 -5.57 18.25 -5.41
CA ALA A 4 -5.06 17.22 -4.51
C ALA A 4 -3.83 16.48 -5.08
N LEU A 5 -2.90 16.18 -4.16
CA LEU A 5 -1.88 15.15 -4.30
C LEU A 5 -2.39 13.87 -3.63
N ILE A 6 -2.38 12.76 -4.35
CA ILE A 6 -2.76 11.44 -3.84
C ILE A 6 -1.56 10.51 -3.99
N LEU A 7 -1.17 9.83 -2.92
CA LEU A 7 -0.04 8.92 -2.90
C LEU A 7 -0.48 7.50 -2.52
N ASP A 8 0.08 6.50 -3.20
CA ASP A 8 0.16 5.17 -2.62
C ASP A 8 1.11 5.14 -1.43
N TYR A 9 1.05 4.08 -0.65
CA TYR A 9 1.97 3.83 0.43
C TYR A 9 3.13 2.94 0.01
N GLY A 10 2.82 1.77 -0.54
CA GLY A 10 3.81 0.74 -0.87
C GLY A 10 4.82 1.23 -1.91
N ASN A 11 6.12 1.17 -1.60
CA ASN A 11 7.22 1.61 -2.46
C ASN A 11 7.13 3.06 -2.98
N VAL A 12 6.15 3.84 -2.49
CA VAL A 12 6.03 5.28 -2.73
C VAL A 12 6.42 6.03 -1.45
N ILE A 13 5.62 5.87 -0.39
CA ILE A 13 5.92 6.41 0.93
C ILE A 13 6.82 5.45 1.71
N SER A 14 6.58 4.12 1.64
CA SER A 14 7.40 3.12 2.32
C SER A 14 8.66 2.78 1.52
N LEU A 15 9.72 2.40 2.27
CA LEU A 15 10.97 1.85 1.74
C LEU A 15 10.99 0.34 1.98
N THR A 16 10.22 -0.42 1.20
CA THR A 16 10.05 -1.85 1.44
C THR A 16 10.85 -2.69 0.46
N ASP A 17 11.65 -3.61 0.98
CA ASP A 17 12.35 -4.63 0.20
C ASP A 17 11.66 -6.00 0.34
N ILE A 18 10.84 -6.35 -0.63
CA ILE A 18 10.08 -7.62 -0.66
C ILE A 18 11.04 -8.82 -0.61
N LYS A 19 12.19 -8.77 -1.28
CA LYS A 19 13.16 -9.87 -1.25
C LYS A 19 13.76 -10.07 0.15
N ALA A 20 13.97 -8.99 0.89
CA ALA A 20 14.40 -9.07 2.27
C ALA A 20 13.31 -9.68 3.18
N ILE A 21 12.04 -9.41 2.92
CA ILE A 21 10.91 -10.04 3.63
C ILE A 21 10.92 -11.55 3.37
N ASP A 22 10.99 -11.96 2.10
CA ASP A 22 10.99 -13.38 1.72
C ASP A 22 12.17 -14.13 2.36
N ALA A 23 13.36 -13.51 2.40
CA ALA A 23 14.53 -14.08 3.06
C ALA A 23 14.32 -14.25 4.58
N GLN A 24 13.75 -13.25 5.26
CA GLN A 24 13.44 -13.32 6.69
C GLN A 24 12.37 -14.36 6.99
N LEU A 25 11.36 -14.50 6.14
CA LEU A 25 10.33 -15.54 6.26
C LEU A 25 10.94 -16.93 6.08
N ALA A 26 11.82 -17.10 5.10
CA ALA A 26 12.54 -18.35 4.87
C ALA A 26 13.42 -18.74 6.07
N GLU A 27 14.18 -17.80 6.62
CA GLU A 27 14.98 -18.02 7.83
C GLU A 27 14.12 -18.41 9.03
N ALA A 28 13.01 -17.69 9.25
CA ALA A 28 12.12 -17.91 10.38
C ALA A 28 11.39 -19.25 10.35
N THR A 29 11.12 -19.77 9.15
CA THR A 29 10.29 -20.97 8.93
C THR A 29 11.11 -22.20 8.57
N GLY A 30 12.35 -22.04 8.07
CA GLY A 30 13.12 -23.11 7.43
C GLY A 30 12.57 -23.54 6.07
N ILE A 31 11.65 -22.78 5.49
CA ILE A 31 11.02 -23.05 4.19
C ILE A 31 11.84 -22.32 3.11
N PRO A 32 12.07 -22.92 1.93
CA PRO A 32 12.83 -22.26 0.86
C PRO A 32 12.20 -20.93 0.43
N VAL A 33 13.03 -19.92 0.14
CA VAL A 33 12.61 -18.58 -0.33
C VAL A 33 11.64 -18.67 -1.49
N ALA A 34 11.85 -19.59 -2.44
CA ALA A 34 10.98 -19.79 -3.60
C ALA A 34 9.51 -20.06 -3.24
N ALA A 35 9.21 -20.55 -2.02
CA ALA A 35 7.84 -20.72 -1.56
C ALA A 35 7.12 -19.37 -1.29
N PHE A 36 7.89 -18.29 -1.10
CA PHE A 36 7.36 -16.96 -0.79
C PHE A 36 7.34 -16.02 -2.00
N GLU A 37 8.10 -16.30 -3.07
CA GLU A 37 8.24 -15.42 -4.25
C GLU A 37 6.90 -15.04 -4.92
N ASN A 38 5.86 -15.87 -4.78
CA ASN A 38 4.52 -15.61 -5.34
C ASN A 38 3.50 -15.18 -4.28
N LEU A 39 3.92 -14.98 -3.02
CA LEU A 39 3.03 -14.67 -1.91
C LEU A 39 2.17 -13.45 -2.19
N TYR A 40 2.82 -12.36 -2.60
CA TYR A 40 2.15 -11.08 -2.83
C TYR A 40 1.20 -11.09 -4.01
N SER A 41 1.44 -11.95 -5.00
CA SER A 41 0.61 -12.01 -6.20
C SER A 41 -0.65 -12.86 -6.03
N THR A 42 -0.63 -13.90 -5.19
CA THR A 42 -1.68 -14.92 -5.16
C THR A 42 -2.53 -14.94 -3.89
N HIS A 43 -2.00 -14.51 -2.74
CA HIS A 43 -2.67 -14.69 -1.46
C HIS A 43 -2.98 -13.38 -0.72
N ARG A 44 -2.37 -12.25 -1.10
CA ARG A 44 -2.47 -10.99 -0.38
C ARG A 44 -3.81 -10.26 -0.54
N SER A 45 -4.50 -10.47 -1.65
CA SER A 45 -5.72 -9.72 -1.99
C SER A 45 -6.79 -9.72 -0.90
N ASP A 46 -7.12 -10.90 -0.32
CA ASP A 46 -8.13 -11.00 0.74
C ASP A 46 -7.66 -10.35 2.04
N PHE A 47 -6.37 -10.40 2.32
CA PHE A 47 -5.74 -9.74 3.47
C PHE A 47 -5.80 -8.22 3.34
N ASP A 48 -5.40 -7.69 2.19
CA ASP A 48 -5.46 -6.24 1.92
C ASP A 48 -6.90 -5.71 1.87
N ARG A 49 -7.89 -6.56 1.50
CA ARG A 49 -9.32 -6.22 1.63
C ARG A 49 -9.83 -6.23 3.07
N GLY A 50 -9.04 -6.74 4.02
CA GLY A 50 -9.50 -6.93 5.41
C GLY A 50 -10.53 -8.05 5.59
N LEU A 51 -10.59 -9.01 4.66
CA LEU A 51 -11.51 -10.16 4.71
C LEU A 51 -10.95 -11.31 5.55
N ILE A 52 -9.62 -11.41 5.66
CA ILE A 52 -8.91 -12.41 6.45
C ILE A 52 -7.79 -11.75 7.26
N SER A 53 -7.33 -12.45 8.31
CA SER A 53 -6.13 -12.03 9.03
C SER A 53 -4.85 -12.42 8.29
N GLY A 54 -3.71 -11.83 8.67
CA GLY A 54 -2.40 -12.21 8.14
C GLY A 54 -2.04 -13.66 8.46
N GLU A 55 -2.42 -14.14 9.65
CA GLU A 55 -2.23 -15.55 10.03
C GLU A 55 -3.01 -16.49 9.11
N GLU A 56 -4.24 -16.13 8.75
CA GLU A 56 -5.03 -16.93 7.81
C GLU A 56 -4.44 -16.87 6.39
N MET A 57 -3.95 -15.71 5.95
CA MET A 57 -3.25 -15.57 4.68
C MET A 57 -2.03 -16.50 4.62
N TYR A 58 -1.17 -16.49 5.63
CA TYR A 58 0.00 -17.35 5.69
C TYR A 58 -0.35 -18.82 5.85
N ARG A 59 -1.42 -19.14 6.61
CA ARG A 59 -1.94 -20.51 6.71
C ARG A 59 -2.32 -21.07 5.35
N ARG A 60 -3.08 -20.32 4.57
CA ARG A 60 -3.48 -20.72 3.20
C ARG A 60 -2.28 -20.89 2.29
N LEU A 61 -1.33 -19.96 2.35
CA LEU A 61 -0.10 -20.06 1.58
C LEU A 61 0.67 -21.35 1.91
N LEU A 62 0.91 -21.61 3.18
CA LEU A 62 1.67 -22.80 3.63
C LEU A 62 0.94 -24.07 3.26
N HIS A 63 -0.37 -24.15 3.49
CA HIS A 63 -1.19 -25.29 3.11
C HIS A 63 -1.13 -25.58 1.60
N ASN A 64 -1.32 -24.57 0.76
CA ASN A 64 -1.32 -24.70 -0.70
C ASN A 64 0.06 -25.11 -1.26
N ASN A 65 1.12 -24.94 -0.49
CA ASN A 65 2.47 -25.35 -0.86
C ASN A 65 2.95 -26.63 -0.15
N GLY A 66 2.05 -27.36 0.55
CA GLY A 66 2.35 -28.66 1.17
C GLY A 66 3.05 -28.58 2.54
N TYR A 67 3.09 -27.40 3.17
CA TYR A 67 3.71 -27.20 4.48
C TYR A 67 2.68 -27.31 5.63
N GLU A 68 1.97 -28.45 5.70
CA GLU A 68 0.85 -28.69 6.62
C GLU A 68 1.18 -28.44 8.10
N LYS A 69 2.35 -28.91 8.56
CA LYS A 69 2.76 -28.71 9.96
C LYS A 69 2.98 -27.25 10.30
N ALA A 70 3.61 -26.50 9.40
CA ALA A 70 3.84 -25.08 9.55
C ALA A 70 2.51 -24.29 9.50
N ALA A 71 1.58 -24.70 8.63
CA ALA A 71 0.25 -24.10 8.52
C ALA A 71 -0.60 -24.26 9.81
N GLN A 72 -0.30 -25.25 10.65
CA GLN A 72 -0.99 -25.49 11.93
C GLN A 72 -0.31 -24.83 13.14
N ASP A 73 0.88 -24.27 12.96
CA ASP A 73 1.63 -23.58 14.03
C ASP A 73 1.24 -22.12 14.13
N ASN A 74 0.31 -21.82 15.04
CA ASN A 74 -0.16 -20.45 15.28
C ASN A 74 0.95 -19.48 15.75
N GLY A 75 1.96 -19.98 16.47
CA GLY A 75 3.09 -19.17 16.91
C GLY A 75 3.95 -18.75 15.72
N LEU A 76 4.21 -19.69 14.79
CA LEU A 76 4.94 -19.43 13.57
C LEU A 76 4.16 -18.45 12.66
N LEU A 77 2.86 -18.68 12.47
CA LEU A 77 2.01 -17.78 11.65
C LEU A 77 2.04 -16.35 12.17
N LYS A 78 1.90 -16.18 13.49
CA LYS A 78 2.02 -14.86 14.12
C LYS A 78 3.39 -14.23 13.86
N LYS A 79 4.48 -14.99 14.00
CA LYS A 79 5.85 -14.51 13.70
C LYS A 79 5.99 -14.06 12.25
N MET A 80 5.42 -14.81 11.29
CA MET A 80 5.43 -14.44 9.88
C MET A 80 4.71 -13.11 9.62
N VAL A 81 3.53 -12.92 10.23
CA VAL A 81 2.79 -11.65 10.16
C VAL A 81 3.60 -10.51 10.78
N ASP A 82 4.27 -10.74 11.90
CA ASP A 82 5.09 -9.72 12.57
C ASP A 82 6.28 -9.30 11.68
N ILE A 83 6.92 -10.23 10.98
CA ILE A 83 7.99 -9.96 10.01
C ILE A 83 7.46 -9.11 8.85
N ASP A 84 6.36 -9.56 8.22
CA ASP A 84 5.75 -8.86 7.08
C ASP A 84 5.38 -7.43 7.46
N LEU A 85 4.58 -7.23 8.49
CA LEU A 85 4.10 -5.90 8.87
C LEU A 85 5.23 -4.96 9.30
N ALA A 86 6.25 -5.46 10.00
CA ALA A 86 7.39 -4.66 10.42
C ALA A 86 8.21 -4.13 9.24
N ALA A 87 8.32 -4.91 8.17
CA ALA A 87 9.09 -4.53 6.98
C ALA A 87 8.46 -3.36 6.21
N TRP A 88 7.14 -3.17 6.31
CA TRP A 88 6.44 -2.05 5.69
C TRP A 88 6.49 -0.75 6.50
N ARG A 89 6.97 -0.79 7.75
CA ARG A 89 6.96 0.37 8.65
C ARG A 89 7.92 1.48 8.25
N THR A 90 9.04 1.16 7.61
CA THR A 90 10.06 2.15 7.26
C THR A 90 9.56 3.05 6.14
N VAL A 91 9.57 4.36 6.38
CA VAL A 91 9.12 5.38 5.41
C VAL A 91 10.29 6.18 4.86
N ASN A 92 10.07 6.77 3.69
CA ASN A 92 10.96 7.74 3.09
C ASN A 92 10.62 9.13 3.64
N ASP A 93 11.45 9.65 4.53
CA ASP A 93 11.24 10.96 5.17
C ASP A 93 11.16 12.12 4.16
N GLU A 94 11.91 12.05 3.05
CA GLU A 94 11.86 13.09 2.01
C GLU A 94 10.49 13.11 1.31
N VAL A 95 9.91 11.94 1.06
CA VAL A 95 8.57 11.82 0.48
C VAL A 95 7.50 12.28 1.46
N CYS A 96 7.62 11.87 2.73
CA CYS A 96 6.72 12.33 3.79
C CYS A 96 6.74 13.87 3.90
N ASN A 97 7.91 14.46 3.94
CA ASN A 97 8.06 15.92 4.03
C ASN A 97 7.49 16.62 2.79
N TRP A 98 7.75 16.10 1.58
CA TRP A 98 7.18 16.66 0.35
C TRP A 98 5.64 16.62 0.38
N ALA A 99 5.04 15.52 0.78
CA ALA A 99 3.57 15.39 0.88
C ALA A 99 2.98 16.44 1.82
N LEU A 100 3.61 16.61 2.99
CA LEU A 100 3.20 17.62 3.97
C LEU A 100 3.44 19.05 3.49
N ASP A 101 4.51 19.29 2.72
CA ASP A 101 4.79 20.61 2.11
C ASP A 101 3.74 20.97 1.07
N VAL A 102 3.32 20.04 0.23
CA VAL A 102 2.24 20.22 -0.76
C VAL A 102 0.93 20.58 -0.03
N GLN A 103 0.61 19.87 1.05
CA GLN A 103 -0.58 20.18 1.86
C GLN A 103 -0.50 21.58 2.49
N ARG A 104 0.65 21.99 3.03
CA ARG A 104 0.86 23.34 3.58
C ARG A 104 0.70 24.44 2.54
N GLN A 105 0.89 24.16 1.26
CA GLN A 105 0.63 25.08 0.16
C GLN A 105 -0.86 25.23 -0.18
N GLY A 106 -1.75 24.51 0.51
CA GLY A 106 -3.20 24.57 0.34
C GLY A 106 -3.82 23.51 -0.54
N PHE A 107 -3.04 22.55 -1.02
CA PHE A 107 -3.57 21.38 -1.71
C PHE A 107 -4.05 20.32 -0.69
N LYS A 108 -5.01 19.50 -1.08
CA LYS A 108 -5.43 18.35 -0.28
C LYS A 108 -4.41 17.22 -0.40
N LEU A 109 -4.18 16.50 0.69
CA LEU A 109 -3.38 15.27 0.72
C LEU A 109 -4.30 14.06 0.83
N GLY A 110 -4.25 13.18 -0.16
CA GLY A 110 -4.92 11.89 -0.16
C GLY A 110 -3.93 10.73 -0.04
N ILE A 111 -4.34 9.68 0.67
CA ILE A 111 -3.67 8.38 0.64
C ILE A 111 -4.62 7.37 -0.01
N LEU A 112 -4.13 6.59 -0.97
CA LEU A 112 -4.90 5.56 -1.65
C LEU A 112 -4.08 4.26 -1.72
N SER A 113 -4.28 3.35 -0.76
CA SER A 113 -3.42 2.19 -0.59
C SER A 113 -4.18 0.89 -0.35
N ASN A 114 -3.66 -0.20 -0.95
CA ASN A 114 -4.02 -1.56 -0.58
C ASN A 114 -3.30 -1.90 0.73
N MET A 115 -4.05 -1.93 1.84
CA MET A 115 -3.49 -1.93 3.19
C MET A 115 -4.35 -2.78 4.14
N PRO A 116 -3.78 -3.79 4.83
CA PRO A 116 -4.54 -4.62 5.77
C PRO A 116 -4.78 -3.92 7.12
N TYR A 117 -5.86 -4.29 7.82
CA TYR A 117 -6.17 -3.78 9.16
C TYR A 117 -5.02 -3.93 10.14
N GLN A 118 -4.36 -5.10 10.18
CA GLN A 118 -3.29 -5.36 11.14
C GLN A 118 -2.09 -4.41 11.01
N PHE A 119 -1.85 -3.85 9.82
CA PHE A 119 -0.84 -2.80 9.63
C PHE A 119 -1.33 -1.47 10.21
N LEU A 120 -2.56 -1.07 9.91
CA LEU A 120 -3.14 0.19 10.40
C LEU A 120 -3.25 0.18 11.93
N ASP A 121 -3.71 -0.93 12.52
CA ASP A 121 -3.81 -1.08 13.98
C ASP A 121 -2.49 -0.84 14.70
N ARG A 122 -1.37 -1.18 14.04
CA ARG A 122 -0.02 -1.00 14.61
C ARG A 122 0.58 0.36 14.34
N TYR A 123 0.47 0.86 13.11
CA TYR A 123 1.35 1.92 12.59
C TYR A 123 0.62 3.15 12.04
N GLU A 124 -0.71 3.17 11.93
CA GLU A 124 -1.43 4.29 11.32
C GLU A 124 -1.06 5.64 11.94
N LYS A 125 -0.92 5.66 13.27
CA LYS A 125 -0.62 6.89 14.02
C LYS A 125 0.86 7.28 14.01
N GLU A 126 1.73 6.43 13.48
CA GLU A 126 3.18 6.65 13.43
C GLU A 126 3.63 7.22 12.07
N ILE A 127 2.79 7.12 11.04
CA ILE A 127 3.12 7.51 9.67
C ILE A 127 2.60 8.93 9.40
N PRO A 128 3.50 9.94 9.28
CA PRO A 128 3.08 11.34 9.22
C PRO A 128 2.07 11.66 8.11
N PRO A 129 2.22 11.16 6.85
CA PRO A 129 1.22 11.38 5.82
C PRO A 129 -0.16 10.77 6.11
N PHE A 130 -0.24 9.65 6.86
CA PHE A 130 -1.54 9.06 7.24
C PHE A 130 -2.28 9.94 8.25
N VAL A 131 -1.52 10.47 9.22
CA VAL A 131 -2.08 11.34 10.27
C VAL A 131 -2.53 12.69 9.70
N ALA A 132 -1.80 13.20 8.70
CA ALA A 132 -2.06 14.52 8.11
C ALA A 132 -3.08 14.50 6.97
N ALA A 133 -3.33 13.34 6.35
CA ALA A 133 -4.16 13.23 5.15
C ALA A 133 -5.56 13.83 5.36
N ASP A 134 -6.02 14.61 4.38
CA ASP A 134 -7.41 15.09 4.33
C ASP A 134 -8.39 13.92 4.13
N TYR A 135 -7.92 12.87 3.43
CA TYR A 135 -8.62 11.60 3.32
C TYR A 135 -7.65 10.44 3.08
N ALA A 136 -7.70 9.42 3.93
CA ALA A 136 -6.94 8.19 3.78
C ALA A 136 -7.87 7.03 3.36
N CYS A 137 -7.73 6.62 2.11
CA CYS A 137 -8.50 5.56 1.46
C CYS A 137 -7.73 4.24 1.57
N PHE A 138 -8.01 3.46 2.61
CA PHE A 138 -7.41 2.14 2.83
C PHE A 138 -8.36 1.03 2.40
N SER A 139 -7.87 0.10 1.60
CA SER A 139 -8.63 -1.00 1.00
C SER A 139 -9.39 -1.84 2.04
N CYS A 140 -8.77 -2.14 3.18
CA CYS A 140 -9.40 -2.96 4.22
C CYS A 140 -10.67 -2.34 4.79
N ARG A 141 -10.76 -1.00 4.87
CA ARG A 141 -11.95 -0.30 5.40
C ARG A 141 -13.13 -0.31 4.43
N LEU A 142 -12.86 -0.54 3.16
CA LEU A 142 -13.85 -0.52 2.08
C LEU A 142 -14.14 -1.91 1.51
N HIS A 143 -13.29 -2.88 1.81
CA HIS A 143 -13.25 -4.20 1.16
C HIS A 143 -13.07 -4.13 -0.37
N LEU A 144 -12.44 -3.05 -0.84
CA LEU A 144 -12.09 -2.76 -2.23
C LEU A 144 -10.58 -2.65 -2.36
N ILE A 145 -10.00 -3.07 -3.49
CA ILE A 145 -8.56 -2.92 -3.76
C ILE A 145 -8.30 -2.23 -5.09
N LYS A 146 -7.17 -1.54 -5.22
CA LYS A 146 -6.66 -1.14 -6.53
C LYS A 146 -6.34 -2.40 -7.34
N PRO A 147 -6.63 -2.45 -8.63
CA PRO A 147 -7.12 -1.39 -9.53
C PRO A 147 -8.65 -1.33 -9.73
N GLU A 148 -9.47 -1.73 -8.78
CA GLU A 148 -10.94 -1.64 -8.89
C GLU A 148 -11.39 -0.17 -8.98
N PRO A 149 -12.24 0.21 -9.94
CA PRO A 149 -12.64 1.62 -10.13
C PRO A 149 -13.29 2.25 -8.90
N GLU A 150 -13.96 1.44 -8.08
CA GLU A 150 -14.74 1.89 -6.92
C GLU A 150 -13.85 2.49 -5.83
N ILE A 151 -12.64 1.97 -5.61
CA ILE A 151 -11.74 2.51 -4.58
C ILE A 151 -11.24 3.92 -4.96
N TYR A 152 -11.00 4.17 -6.26
CA TYR A 152 -10.59 5.49 -6.75
C TYR A 152 -11.75 6.51 -6.62
N ARG A 153 -12.98 6.10 -6.97
CA ARG A 153 -14.17 6.94 -6.80
C ARG A 153 -14.42 7.27 -5.34
N ASN A 154 -14.21 6.32 -4.44
CA ASN A 154 -14.30 6.54 -3.00
C ASN A 154 -13.27 7.57 -2.53
N CYS A 155 -12.02 7.46 -2.99
CA CYS A 155 -10.95 8.41 -2.68
C CYS A 155 -11.32 9.83 -3.12
N LEU A 156 -11.80 10.01 -4.36
CA LEU A 156 -12.25 11.31 -4.88
C LEU A 156 -13.42 11.88 -4.06
N ALA A 157 -14.41 11.03 -3.75
CA ALA A 157 -15.55 11.44 -2.95
C ALA A 157 -15.14 11.88 -1.53
N GLY A 158 -14.24 11.14 -0.89
CA GLY A 158 -13.70 11.49 0.43
C GLY A 158 -12.92 12.80 0.42
N LEU A 159 -12.18 13.08 -0.66
CA LEU A 159 -11.49 14.35 -0.87
C LEU A 159 -12.43 15.48 -1.36
N GLY A 160 -13.63 15.17 -1.83
CA GLY A 160 -14.57 16.16 -2.37
C GLY A 160 -14.06 16.85 -3.63
N ILE A 161 -13.45 16.09 -4.56
CA ILE A 161 -12.86 16.58 -5.82
C ILE A 161 -13.26 15.72 -7.01
N CYS A 162 -13.06 16.26 -8.23
CA CYS A 162 -13.17 15.52 -9.48
C CYS A 162 -11.83 14.84 -9.85
N ALA A 163 -11.87 13.87 -10.76
CA ALA A 163 -10.68 13.10 -11.13
C ALA A 163 -9.60 13.96 -11.83
N ASP A 164 -10.02 14.91 -12.66
CA ASP A 164 -9.14 15.88 -13.35
C ASP A 164 -8.53 16.95 -12.44
N GLU A 165 -8.91 16.94 -11.16
CA GLU A 165 -8.36 17.81 -10.10
C GLU A 165 -7.32 17.08 -9.23
N ALA A 166 -7.07 15.78 -9.49
CA ALA A 166 -6.21 14.92 -8.71
C ALA A 166 -4.94 14.51 -9.47
N VAL A 167 -3.79 14.62 -8.81
CA VAL A 167 -2.54 13.98 -9.25
C VAL A 167 -2.28 12.77 -8.35
N PHE A 168 -2.09 11.60 -8.97
CA PHE A 168 -1.90 10.33 -8.27
C PHE A 168 -0.58 9.66 -8.64
N PHE A 169 0.14 9.16 -7.64
CA PHE A 169 1.37 8.40 -7.81
C PHE A 169 1.26 7.00 -7.19
N ASP A 170 1.67 5.98 -7.93
CA ASP A 170 1.66 4.57 -7.54
C ASP A 170 2.80 3.84 -8.28
N ASP A 171 3.41 2.83 -7.69
CA ASP A 171 4.53 2.08 -8.27
C ASP A 171 4.08 1.01 -9.29
N LEU A 172 2.77 0.71 -9.38
CA LEU A 172 2.22 -0.33 -10.24
C LEU A 172 1.49 0.23 -11.45
N GLU A 173 1.97 -0.10 -12.65
CA GLU A 173 1.38 0.34 -13.92
C GLU A 173 -0.12 0.05 -14.03
N ARG A 174 -0.58 -1.11 -13.51
CA ARG A 174 -2.01 -1.47 -13.53
C ARG A 174 -2.88 -0.48 -12.75
N ASN A 175 -2.37 0.06 -11.63
CA ASN A 175 -3.07 1.02 -10.80
C ASN A 175 -3.12 2.39 -11.49
N ILE A 176 -2.01 2.81 -12.09
CA ILE A 176 -1.92 4.04 -12.88
C ILE A 176 -2.87 3.98 -14.08
N ALA A 177 -2.87 2.89 -14.84
CA ALA A 177 -3.76 2.73 -15.99
C ALA A 177 -5.25 2.78 -15.60
N ALA A 178 -5.61 2.25 -14.43
CA ALA A 178 -6.99 2.32 -13.92
C ALA A 178 -7.36 3.76 -13.51
N ALA A 179 -6.47 4.48 -12.83
CA ALA A 179 -6.69 5.88 -12.46
C ALA A 179 -6.83 6.79 -13.69
N GLN A 180 -5.97 6.63 -14.69
CA GLN A 180 -6.02 7.39 -15.96
C GLN A 180 -7.34 7.17 -16.70
N LYS A 181 -7.86 5.94 -16.75
CA LYS A 181 -9.18 5.64 -17.34
C LYS A 181 -10.33 6.36 -16.63
N LEU A 182 -10.15 6.74 -15.38
CA LEU A 182 -11.13 7.51 -14.60
C LEU A 182 -10.91 9.02 -14.70
N GLY A 183 -9.85 9.47 -15.39
CA GLY A 183 -9.56 10.88 -15.64
C GLY A 183 -8.57 11.52 -14.66
N PHE A 184 -7.87 10.73 -13.82
CA PHE A 184 -6.80 11.25 -12.98
C PHE A 184 -5.58 11.67 -13.82
N HIS A 185 -4.85 12.67 -13.34
CA HIS A 185 -3.45 12.87 -13.73
C HIS A 185 -2.59 11.86 -12.95
N ALA A 186 -2.38 10.67 -13.50
CA ALA A 186 -1.74 9.58 -12.77
C ALA A 186 -0.40 9.20 -13.41
N PHE A 187 0.63 9.07 -12.58
CA PHE A 187 2.01 8.84 -12.97
C PHE A 187 2.62 7.67 -12.21
N ILE A 188 3.42 6.86 -12.92
CA ILE A 188 4.18 5.80 -12.28
C ILE A 188 5.25 6.39 -11.37
N TRP A 189 5.25 5.95 -10.13
CA TRP A 189 6.28 6.33 -9.18
C TRP A 189 7.61 5.68 -9.52
N LYS A 190 8.68 6.46 -9.56
CA LYS A 190 10.05 5.98 -9.73
C LYS A 190 10.96 6.52 -8.63
N GLU A 191 10.92 7.83 -8.43
CA GLU A 191 11.69 8.55 -7.43
C GLU A 191 11.05 9.91 -7.15
N LEU A 192 11.36 10.49 -6.01
CA LEU A 192 10.79 11.77 -5.56
C LEU A 192 11.01 12.91 -6.57
N LYS A 193 12.23 13.02 -7.10
CA LYS A 193 12.58 14.10 -8.04
C LYS A 193 11.74 14.07 -9.31
N GLN A 194 11.44 12.88 -9.83
CA GLN A 194 10.57 12.73 -11.00
C GLN A 194 9.13 13.07 -10.62
N ALA A 195 8.63 12.59 -9.48
CA ALA A 195 7.29 12.88 -9.02
C ALA A 195 7.05 14.39 -8.79
N GLN A 196 8.02 15.09 -8.22
CA GLN A 196 7.96 16.55 -8.07
C GLN A 196 7.87 17.28 -9.42
N LYS A 197 8.61 16.82 -10.43
CA LYS A 197 8.54 17.38 -11.78
C LYS A 197 7.19 17.12 -12.44
N ASP A 198 6.65 15.90 -12.31
CA ASP A 198 5.33 15.54 -12.85
C ASP A 198 4.22 16.33 -12.14
N TRP A 199 4.31 16.48 -10.82
CA TRP A 199 3.41 17.33 -10.04
C TRP A 199 3.38 18.76 -10.57
N LEU A 200 4.56 19.40 -10.71
CA LEU A 200 4.66 20.77 -11.18
C LEU A 200 4.14 20.97 -12.63
N SER A 201 4.22 19.92 -13.47
CA SER A 201 3.72 19.98 -14.84
C SER A 201 2.19 20.00 -14.94
N CYS A 202 1.50 19.64 -13.86
CA CYS A 202 0.04 19.62 -13.76
C CYS A 202 -0.57 20.92 -13.22
N LEU A 203 0.25 21.78 -12.58
CA LEU A 203 -0.20 23.05 -11.96
C LEU A 203 -0.36 24.14 -12.99
#